data_298a7f7073cf8263cf5eff4b4eb19566
#
_entry.id   298a7f7073cf8263cf5eff4b4eb19566
#
_cell.length_a   1.000
_cell.length_b   1.000
_cell.length_c   1.000
_cell.angle_alpha   90.00
_cell.angle_beta   90.00
_cell.angle_gamma   90.00
#
_symmetry.space_group_name_H-M   'P 1'
#
loop_
_entity.id
_entity.type
_entity.pdbx_description
1 polymer ?
#
loop_
_entity_poly.entity_id
_entity_poly.type
_entity_poly.pdbx_seq_one_letter_code
_entity_poly.pdbx_strand_id
1 'polypeptide(L)'
;MPFATIHDARMFYRLQGNAGRPVLILSHSISTDHAMWEPQISDLLSYCQILRYDTRGHGASDATAGEYSIETLGKDILALADILEISQFAFCGLSLGGAIGQWVAAHAPERVTHLVLANTSPQFVPRANWEARIAAVARGGMPAVVDLAMQRFFSPDTLAKQNPHVASIRSVFLGTDPVGYLGCCAALRDMNHGSILSQIKSPTLVISGDRDVATPWSGHGERLAQEIPGAKAVHLAAAHLSNLERPHSFTTALLEFLLPQPNATADSLQAGFEVRRAVLGDAHVDKAIAGTTEFTEEFQELITRYAWGTIWSRPQLDRRTRRLLVLAVTASLGRWEEFALHLRAGLASDLELCDLKEVLLQTAVYAGVPSANTGFQIAAEQIKKTD
;
A
#
# COMPACT_ATOMS: atom_id res chain seq x y z
N MET A 1 9.03 1.34 24.21
CA MET A 1 10.09 2.11 23.54
C MET A 1 10.22 1.57 22.12
N PRO A 2 10.55 2.35 21.11
CA PRO A 2 10.56 1.88 19.71
C PRO A 2 11.82 1.08 19.34
N PHE A 3 12.39 0.33 20.28
CA PHE A 3 13.56 -0.52 20.09
C PHE A 3 13.32 -1.92 20.63
N ALA A 4 13.74 -2.92 19.87
CA ALA A 4 13.82 -4.32 20.29
C ALA A 4 15.27 -4.79 20.20
N THR A 5 15.73 -5.56 21.20
CA THR A 5 17.03 -6.24 21.14
C THR A 5 16.84 -7.57 20.43
N ILE A 6 17.47 -7.71 19.26
CA ILE A 6 17.37 -8.88 18.39
C ILE A 6 18.78 -9.40 18.19
N HIS A 7 19.05 -10.61 18.69
CA HIS A 7 20.38 -11.19 18.68
C HIS A 7 21.42 -10.23 19.31
N ASP A 8 22.32 -9.71 18.52
CA ASP A 8 23.44 -8.84 18.90
C ASP A 8 23.22 -7.35 18.58
N ALA A 9 21.99 -6.96 18.12
CA ALA A 9 21.70 -5.60 17.71
C ALA A 9 20.38 -5.08 18.31
N ARG A 10 20.33 -3.79 18.61
CA ARG A 10 19.06 -3.11 18.88
C ARG A 10 18.50 -2.65 17.54
N MET A 11 17.27 -3.02 17.25
CA MET A 11 16.55 -2.61 16.07
C MET A 11 15.48 -1.60 16.41
N PHE A 12 15.46 -0.49 15.66
CA PHE A 12 14.38 0.48 15.72
C PHE A 12 13.18 -0.01 14.94
N TYR A 13 11.97 0.17 15.51
CA TYR A 13 10.71 -0.13 14.82
C TYR A 13 9.60 0.85 15.18
N ARG A 14 8.59 0.91 14.34
CA ARG A 14 7.32 1.60 14.59
C ARG A 14 6.17 0.67 14.24
N LEU A 15 5.34 0.37 15.23
CA LEU A 15 4.09 -0.36 15.04
C LEU A 15 2.94 0.63 15.20
N GLN A 16 2.15 0.84 14.16
CA GLN A 16 1.12 1.87 14.08
C GLN A 16 -0.19 1.29 13.56
N GLY A 17 -1.30 1.85 14.01
CA GLY A 17 -2.65 1.44 13.58
C GLY A 17 -3.39 0.59 14.59
N ASN A 18 -4.54 0.06 14.20
CA ASN A 18 -5.41 -0.72 15.06
C ASN A 18 -4.92 -2.18 15.17
N ALA A 19 -4.69 -2.65 16.40
CA ALA A 19 -4.22 -4.00 16.70
C ALA A 19 -5.18 -5.14 16.22
N GLY A 20 -6.44 -4.82 15.92
CA GLY A 20 -7.39 -5.80 15.35
C GLY A 20 -7.30 -5.98 13.84
N ARG A 21 -6.41 -5.25 13.16
CA ARG A 21 -6.24 -5.32 11.70
C ARG A 21 -5.09 -6.24 11.29
N PRO A 22 -5.12 -6.81 10.06
CA PRO A 22 -3.98 -7.56 9.53
C PRO A 22 -2.70 -6.73 9.56
N VAL A 23 -1.58 -7.38 9.93
CA VAL A 23 -0.27 -6.70 9.99
C VAL A 23 0.36 -6.66 8.61
N LEU A 24 0.88 -5.48 8.23
CA LEU A 24 1.73 -5.27 7.07
C LEU A 24 3.12 -4.83 7.53
N ILE A 25 4.15 -5.61 7.20
CA ILE A 25 5.55 -5.24 7.41
C ILE A 25 6.07 -4.53 6.17
N LEU A 26 6.67 -3.34 6.37
CA LEU A 26 7.29 -2.54 5.32
C LEU A 26 8.82 -2.54 5.50
N SER A 27 9.53 -3.14 4.56
CA SER A 27 11.00 -3.30 4.55
C SER A 27 11.64 -2.39 3.51
N HIS A 28 12.53 -1.52 3.97
CA HIS A 28 13.12 -0.44 3.16
C HIS A 28 14.28 -0.87 2.26
N SER A 29 14.68 0.01 1.32
CA SER A 29 15.83 -0.16 0.44
C SER A 29 17.15 0.05 1.19
N ILE A 30 18.25 -0.45 0.64
CA ILE A 30 19.59 -0.13 1.16
C ILE A 30 19.83 1.38 1.19
N SER A 31 20.48 1.88 2.22
CA SER A 31 20.79 3.31 2.45
C SER A 31 19.57 4.21 2.62
N THR A 32 18.42 3.63 2.92
CA THR A 32 17.22 4.36 3.36
C THR A 32 16.85 3.89 4.76
N ASP A 33 15.76 4.37 5.30
CA ASP A 33 15.22 3.96 6.59
C ASP A 33 13.70 3.75 6.51
N HIS A 34 13.07 3.45 7.64
CA HIS A 34 11.62 3.26 7.76
C HIS A 34 10.79 4.45 7.24
N ALA A 35 11.36 5.67 7.23
CA ALA A 35 10.64 6.88 6.83
C ALA A 35 10.44 6.97 5.31
N MET A 36 11.15 6.18 4.49
CA MET A 36 10.86 6.12 3.05
C MET A 36 9.42 5.70 2.73
N TRP A 37 8.75 5.05 3.68
CA TRP A 37 7.38 4.58 3.55
C TRP A 37 6.33 5.61 3.98
N GLU A 38 6.73 6.79 4.47
CA GLU A 38 5.81 7.81 5.00
C GLU A 38 4.66 8.17 4.04
N PRO A 39 4.89 8.28 2.70
CA PRO A 39 3.81 8.60 1.77
C PRO A 39 2.69 7.55 1.66
N GLN A 40 2.93 6.31 2.08
CA GLN A 40 1.97 5.22 2.04
C GLN A 40 1.15 5.09 3.32
N ILE A 41 1.62 5.68 4.43
CA ILE A 41 1.12 5.33 5.78
C ILE A 41 -0.33 5.73 6.00
N SER A 42 -0.72 6.96 5.64
CA SER A 42 -2.08 7.46 5.87
C SER A 42 -3.14 6.56 5.25
N ASP A 43 -2.93 6.13 4.02
CA ASP A 43 -3.89 5.31 3.28
C ASP A 43 -3.92 3.87 3.82
N LEU A 44 -2.73 3.30 4.12
CA LEU A 44 -2.61 1.93 4.62
C LEU A 44 -3.16 1.75 6.04
N LEU A 45 -3.07 2.75 6.91
CA LEU A 45 -3.59 2.70 8.28
C LEU A 45 -5.10 2.47 8.34
N SER A 46 -5.82 2.79 7.29
CA SER A 46 -7.25 2.48 7.16
C SER A 46 -7.54 0.99 7.04
N TYR A 47 -6.57 0.15 6.69
CA TYR A 47 -6.75 -1.26 6.36
C TYR A 47 -5.83 -2.20 7.15
N CYS A 48 -4.64 -1.75 7.53
CA CYS A 48 -3.61 -2.56 8.15
C CYS A 48 -3.11 -1.95 9.46
N GLN A 49 -2.61 -2.80 10.36
CA GLN A 49 -1.62 -2.41 11.34
C GLN A 49 -0.26 -2.48 10.66
N ILE A 50 0.54 -1.43 10.75
CA ILE A 50 1.77 -1.27 9.97
C ILE A 50 2.99 -1.40 10.89
N LEU A 51 3.86 -2.36 10.60
CA LEU A 51 5.18 -2.48 11.19
C LEU A 51 6.21 -1.96 10.20
N ARG A 52 6.90 -0.87 10.57
CA ARG A 52 8.10 -0.36 9.87
C ARG A 52 9.29 -0.50 10.79
N TYR A 53 10.45 -0.78 10.24
CA TYR A 53 11.67 -0.93 11.01
C TYR A 53 12.87 -0.41 10.22
N ASP A 54 13.94 -0.13 10.93
CA ASP A 54 15.24 0.14 10.33
C ASP A 54 16.04 -1.16 10.31
N THR A 55 16.44 -1.60 9.12
CA THR A 55 17.29 -2.78 8.95
C THR A 55 18.60 -2.57 9.70
N ARG A 56 19.18 -3.63 10.23
CA ARG A 56 20.51 -3.64 10.85
C ARG A 56 21.48 -2.76 10.05
N GLY A 57 22.15 -1.83 10.73
CA GLY A 57 23.07 -0.87 10.14
C GLY A 57 22.46 0.32 9.42
N HIS A 58 21.12 0.52 9.55
CA HIS A 58 20.43 1.64 8.94
C HIS A 58 19.60 2.43 9.98
N GLY A 59 19.31 3.67 9.65
CA GLY A 59 18.47 4.56 10.47
C GLY A 59 18.95 4.62 11.91
N ALA A 60 18.05 4.26 12.85
CA ALA A 60 18.36 4.24 14.28
C ALA A 60 18.73 2.84 14.81
N SER A 61 18.81 1.81 13.96
CA SER A 61 19.24 0.46 14.33
C SER A 61 20.76 0.37 14.44
N ASP A 62 21.23 -0.49 15.36
CA ASP A 62 22.68 -0.70 15.58
C ASP A 62 23.33 -1.27 14.32
N ALA A 63 24.55 -0.81 14.03
CA ALA A 63 25.46 -1.40 13.04
C ALA A 63 26.40 -2.38 13.74
N THR A 64 26.33 -3.65 13.37
CA THR A 64 27.23 -4.67 13.87
C THR A 64 28.39 -4.89 12.87
N ALA A 65 29.55 -5.26 13.38
CA ALA A 65 30.72 -5.49 12.53
C ALA A 65 30.56 -6.76 11.66
N GLY A 66 31.16 -6.73 10.47
CA GLY A 66 31.24 -7.88 9.57
C GLY A 66 30.31 -7.80 8.36
N GLU A 67 30.39 -8.80 7.52
CA GLU A 67 29.55 -8.99 6.35
C GLU A 67 28.21 -9.61 6.79
N TYR A 68 27.07 -9.04 6.34
CA TYR A 68 25.77 -9.61 6.60
C TYR A 68 25.38 -10.59 5.48
N SER A 69 24.35 -11.40 5.76
CA SER A 69 23.67 -12.21 4.76
C SER A 69 22.18 -11.87 4.72
N ILE A 70 21.49 -12.16 3.62
CA ILE A 70 20.03 -12.00 3.56
C ILE A 70 19.34 -12.90 4.59
N GLU A 71 19.92 -14.08 4.87
CA GLU A 71 19.45 -14.94 5.96
C GLU A 71 19.51 -14.26 7.33
N THR A 72 20.62 -13.59 7.66
CA THR A 72 20.75 -12.84 8.92
C THR A 72 19.66 -11.76 9.02
N LEU A 73 19.50 -10.96 7.95
CA LEU A 73 18.50 -9.89 7.91
C LEU A 73 17.06 -10.42 7.96
N GLY A 74 16.81 -11.59 7.35
CA GLY A 74 15.50 -12.26 7.39
C GLY A 74 15.18 -12.80 8.78
N LYS A 75 16.17 -13.40 9.46
CA LYS A 75 16.04 -13.86 10.85
C LYS A 75 15.79 -12.72 11.83
N ASP A 76 16.39 -11.55 11.61
CA ASP A 76 16.13 -10.34 12.40
C ASP A 76 14.65 -9.96 12.35
N ILE A 77 14.01 -10.03 11.16
CA ILE A 77 12.60 -9.68 10.99
C ILE A 77 11.68 -10.71 11.65
N LEU A 78 11.98 -11.98 11.51
CA LEU A 78 11.19 -13.03 12.17
C LEU A 78 11.27 -12.89 13.70
N ALA A 79 12.46 -12.62 14.24
CA ALA A 79 12.63 -12.39 15.68
C ALA A 79 11.93 -11.10 16.15
N LEU A 80 11.93 -10.03 15.33
CA LEU A 80 11.16 -8.82 15.64
C LEU A 80 9.65 -9.10 15.67
N ALA A 81 9.15 -9.87 14.70
CA ALA A 81 7.74 -10.26 14.66
C ALA A 81 7.37 -11.13 15.88
N ASP A 82 8.25 -12.03 16.32
CA ASP A 82 8.04 -12.86 17.51
C ASP A 82 8.00 -12.02 18.80
N ILE A 83 8.92 -11.07 18.98
CA ILE A 83 8.92 -10.15 20.13
C ILE A 83 7.63 -9.31 20.17
N LEU A 84 7.05 -8.98 19.02
CA LEU A 84 5.81 -8.21 18.91
C LEU A 84 4.55 -9.08 18.87
N GLU A 85 4.69 -10.39 19.09
CA GLU A 85 3.60 -11.38 19.08
C GLU A 85 2.80 -11.40 17.75
N ILE A 86 3.47 -11.06 16.64
CA ILE A 86 2.88 -11.06 15.30
C ILE A 86 3.08 -12.44 14.67
N SER A 87 2.06 -13.27 14.69
CA SER A 87 2.12 -14.64 14.17
C SER A 87 2.10 -14.72 12.64
N GLN A 88 1.32 -13.86 11.99
CA GLN A 88 1.21 -13.78 10.52
C GLN A 88 1.20 -12.32 10.07
N PHE A 89 1.73 -12.07 8.88
CA PHE A 89 1.82 -10.73 8.30
C PHE A 89 1.84 -10.76 6.77
N ALA A 90 1.38 -9.67 6.15
CA ALA A 90 1.75 -9.34 4.78
C ALA A 90 3.12 -8.66 4.80
N PHE A 91 3.94 -8.89 3.80
CA PHE A 91 5.28 -8.32 3.70
C PHE A 91 5.43 -7.54 2.39
N CYS A 92 5.83 -6.28 2.49
CA CYS A 92 6.18 -5.45 1.34
C CYS A 92 7.62 -4.97 1.48
N GLY A 93 8.49 -5.39 0.57
CA GLY A 93 9.89 -5.02 0.56
C GLY A 93 10.33 -4.38 -0.74
N LEU A 94 11.10 -3.28 -0.64
CA LEU A 94 11.69 -2.61 -1.78
C LEU A 94 13.20 -2.87 -1.82
N SER A 95 13.72 -3.31 -2.98
CA SER A 95 15.15 -3.55 -3.21
C SER A 95 15.76 -4.53 -2.21
N LEU A 96 16.63 -4.09 -1.28
CA LEU A 96 17.13 -4.92 -0.16
C LEU A 96 15.98 -5.52 0.63
N GLY A 97 14.96 -4.71 0.96
CA GLY A 97 13.76 -5.20 1.65
C GLY A 97 13.03 -6.29 0.87
N GLY A 98 13.00 -6.20 -0.46
CA GLY A 98 12.46 -7.23 -1.33
C GLY A 98 13.29 -8.51 -1.31
N ALA A 99 14.63 -8.41 -1.25
CA ALA A 99 15.51 -9.56 -1.09
C ALA A 99 15.26 -10.27 0.26
N ILE A 100 15.10 -9.50 1.34
CA ILE A 100 14.72 -10.02 2.66
C ILE A 100 13.36 -10.72 2.59
N GLY A 101 12.36 -10.11 1.94
CA GLY A 101 11.02 -10.67 1.77
C GLY A 101 11.01 -12.00 1.03
N GLN A 102 11.82 -12.16 -0.03
CA GLN A 102 11.99 -13.44 -0.72
C GLN A 102 12.48 -14.54 0.23
N TRP A 103 13.50 -14.24 1.02
CA TRP A 103 14.05 -15.20 1.98
C TRP A 103 13.04 -15.57 3.05
N VAL A 104 12.37 -14.58 3.66
CA VAL A 104 11.35 -14.79 4.71
C VAL A 104 10.19 -15.63 4.18
N ALA A 105 9.68 -15.32 2.98
CA ALA A 105 8.54 -16.06 2.41
C ALA A 105 8.89 -17.50 2.02
N ALA A 106 10.14 -17.78 1.65
CA ALA A 106 10.59 -19.12 1.33
C ALA A 106 10.85 -19.98 2.59
N HIS A 107 11.37 -19.38 3.69
CA HIS A 107 11.80 -20.10 4.89
C HIS A 107 10.78 -20.10 6.05
N ALA A 108 9.80 -19.19 6.00
CA ALA A 108 8.69 -19.12 6.95
C ALA A 108 7.35 -18.92 6.21
N PRO A 109 6.97 -19.82 5.29
CA PRO A 109 5.80 -19.62 4.42
C PRO A 109 4.48 -19.54 5.19
N GLU A 110 4.39 -20.10 6.39
CA GLU A 110 3.20 -20.03 7.25
C GLU A 110 3.02 -18.65 7.90
N ARG A 111 4.07 -17.82 7.93
CA ARG A 111 4.07 -16.49 8.51
C ARG A 111 3.62 -15.41 7.49
N VAL A 112 3.87 -15.63 6.20
CA VAL A 112 3.66 -14.63 5.15
C VAL A 112 2.33 -14.87 4.42
N THR A 113 1.35 -14.01 4.68
CA THR A 113 0.01 -14.10 4.05
C THR A 113 0.01 -13.56 2.63
N HIS A 114 0.75 -12.50 2.37
CA HIS A 114 0.94 -11.86 1.05
C HIS A 114 2.36 -11.32 0.95
N LEU A 115 2.96 -11.41 -0.22
CA LEU A 115 4.31 -10.91 -0.48
C LEU A 115 4.28 -9.85 -1.59
N VAL A 116 4.85 -8.67 -1.33
CA VAL A 116 5.06 -7.63 -2.35
C VAL A 116 6.54 -7.37 -2.50
N LEU A 117 7.03 -7.55 -3.72
CA LEU A 117 8.43 -7.43 -4.11
C LEU A 117 8.57 -6.23 -5.06
N ALA A 118 8.99 -5.09 -4.51
CA ALA A 118 9.12 -3.86 -5.27
C ALA A 118 10.58 -3.59 -5.67
N ASN A 119 10.82 -3.32 -6.95
CA ASN A 119 12.12 -2.88 -7.47
C ASN A 119 13.29 -3.71 -6.92
N THR A 120 13.19 -5.03 -7.04
CA THR A 120 14.12 -5.98 -6.46
C THR A 120 14.50 -7.09 -7.45
N SER A 121 15.37 -7.99 -7.02
CA SER A 121 15.93 -9.05 -7.86
C SER A 121 16.13 -10.34 -7.08
N PRO A 122 16.08 -11.52 -7.71
CA PRO A 122 16.53 -12.76 -7.08
C PRO A 122 18.07 -12.85 -6.97
N GLN A 123 18.80 -12.01 -7.72
CA GLN A 123 20.24 -11.91 -7.67
C GLN A 123 20.70 -10.55 -8.20
N PHE A 124 21.57 -9.87 -7.47
CA PHE A 124 22.08 -8.55 -7.88
C PHE A 124 23.43 -8.66 -8.58
N VAL A 125 23.38 -8.86 -9.87
CA VAL A 125 24.56 -9.00 -10.73
C VAL A 125 24.91 -7.70 -11.48
N PRO A 126 26.17 -7.50 -11.89
CA PRO A 126 27.34 -8.33 -11.60
C PRO A 126 27.91 -8.08 -10.19
N ARG A 127 28.48 -9.12 -9.59
CA ARG A 127 29.14 -9.09 -8.28
C ARG A 127 30.17 -7.97 -8.17
N ALA A 128 30.94 -7.74 -9.23
CA ALA A 128 31.98 -6.71 -9.29
C ALA A 128 31.46 -5.29 -8.99
N ASN A 129 30.21 -4.98 -9.30
CA ASN A 129 29.62 -3.67 -8.98
C ASN A 129 29.51 -3.46 -7.46
N TRP A 130 29.18 -4.51 -6.72
CA TRP A 130 29.10 -4.48 -5.26
C TRP A 130 30.47 -4.41 -4.62
N GLU A 131 31.44 -5.15 -5.15
CA GLU A 131 32.86 -5.09 -4.72
C GLU A 131 33.43 -3.68 -4.92
N ALA A 132 33.21 -3.07 -6.08
CA ALA A 132 33.62 -1.69 -6.36
C ALA A 132 32.94 -0.68 -5.40
N ARG A 133 31.66 -0.87 -5.10
CA ARG A 133 30.90 -0.03 -4.15
C ARG A 133 31.45 -0.17 -2.73
N ILE A 134 31.68 -1.39 -2.26
CA ILE A 134 32.31 -1.69 -0.97
C ILE A 134 33.68 -1.00 -0.88
N ALA A 135 34.54 -1.17 -1.90
CA ALA A 135 35.84 -0.54 -1.92
C ALA A 135 35.79 1.00 -1.96
N ALA A 136 34.80 1.60 -2.63
CA ALA A 136 34.64 3.05 -2.67
C ALA A 136 34.21 3.60 -1.28
N VAL A 137 33.26 2.95 -0.60
CA VAL A 137 32.82 3.38 0.73
C VAL A 137 33.91 3.14 1.78
N ALA A 138 34.63 2.04 1.70
CA ALA A 138 35.77 1.79 2.60
C ALA A 138 36.87 2.86 2.52
N ARG A 139 37.05 3.51 1.35
CA ARG A 139 38.05 4.56 1.15
C ARG A 139 37.52 5.97 1.43
N GLY A 140 36.28 6.26 1.06
CA GLY A 140 35.74 7.63 1.04
C GLY A 140 34.41 7.83 1.79
N GLY A 141 33.97 6.82 2.51
CA GLY A 141 32.68 6.85 3.23
C GLY A 141 31.47 6.94 2.29
N MET A 142 30.31 7.21 2.86
CA MET A 142 29.05 7.33 2.12
C MET A 142 29.05 8.43 1.03
N PRO A 143 29.77 9.55 1.19
CA PRO A 143 29.87 10.57 0.14
C PRO A 143 30.44 10.07 -1.19
N ALA A 144 31.31 9.03 -1.16
CA ALA A 144 31.94 8.49 -2.37
C ALA A 144 30.93 7.84 -3.35
N VAL A 145 29.75 7.48 -2.92
CA VAL A 145 28.78 6.71 -3.72
C VAL A 145 27.39 7.35 -3.78
N VAL A 146 27.13 8.43 -3.04
CA VAL A 146 25.78 9.03 -2.92
C VAL A 146 25.24 9.55 -4.25
N ASP A 147 26.04 10.24 -5.05
CA ASP A 147 25.56 10.85 -6.30
C ASP A 147 25.13 9.79 -7.32
N LEU A 148 25.92 8.71 -7.44
CA LEU A 148 25.56 7.58 -8.27
C LEU A 148 24.32 6.85 -7.75
N ALA A 149 24.16 6.78 -6.42
CA ALA A 149 22.97 6.18 -5.82
C ALA A 149 21.71 7.00 -6.12
N MET A 150 21.77 8.34 -5.98
CA MET A 150 20.63 9.21 -6.32
C MET A 150 20.21 9.08 -7.78
N GLN A 151 21.15 8.99 -8.71
CA GLN A 151 20.88 8.77 -10.14
C GLN A 151 20.24 7.41 -10.43
N ARG A 152 20.44 6.42 -9.58
CA ARG A 152 19.78 5.12 -9.69
C ARG A 152 18.42 5.07 -9.00
N PHE A 153 18.29 5.81 -7.90
CA PHE A 153 17.08 5.82 -7.08
C PHE A 153 15.93 6.58 -7.72
N PHE A 154 16.25 7.68 -8.41
CA PHE A 154 15.27 8.59 -8.97
C PHE A 154 15.47 8.79 -10.47
N SER A 155 14.38 9.01 -11.18
CA SER A 155 14.42 9.38 -12.59
C SER A 155 15.04 10.77 -12.78
N PRO A 156 15.63 11.07 -13.97
CA PRO A 156 16.16 12.40 -14.27
C PRO A 156 15.15 13.53 -14.05
N ASP A 157 13.90 13.29 -14.41
CA ASP A 157 12.80 14.28 -14.22
C ASP A 157 12.56 14.60 -12.75
N THR A 158 12.65 13.59 -11.88
CA THR A 158 12.47 13.75 -10.42
C THR A 158 13.65 14.49 -9.81
N LEU A 159 14.87 14.18 -10.25
CA LEU A 159 16.08 14.88 -9.81
C LEU A 159 16.08 16.35 -10.23
N ALA A 160 15.62 16.66 -11.45
CA ALA A 160 15.58 18.03 -11.97
C ALA A 160 14.53 18.93 -11.27
N LYS A 161 13.44 18.35 -10.75
CA LYS A 161 12.33 19.07 -10.12
C LYS A 161 12.54 19.44 -8.66
N GLN A 162 13.72 19.22 -8.10
CA GLN A 162 14.03 19.45 -6.68
C GLN A 162 13.00 18.80 -5.74
N ASN A 163 12.56 17.60 -6.05
CA ASN A 163 11.58 16.87 -5.26
C ASN A 163 12.08 16.71 -3.81
N PRO A 164 11.27 17.06 -2.78
CA PRO A 164 11.70 17.01 -1.38
C PRO A 164 12.14 15.62 -0.93
N HIS A 165 11.59 14.55 -1.51
CA HIS A 165 12.01 13.18 -1.23
C HIS A 165 13.47 12.94 -1.62
N VAL A 166 13.97 13.56 -2.71
CA VAL A 166 15.37 13.43 -3.12
C VAL A 166 16.32 13.96 -2.06
N ALA A 167 16.03 15.17 -1.53
CA ALA A 167 16.85 15.78 -0.48
C ALA A 167 16.82 14.95 0.82
N SER A 168 15.65 14.46 1.20
CA SER A 168 15.47 13.61 2.38
C SER A 168 16.23 12.30 2.25
N ILE A 169 16.06 11.57 1.16
CA ILE A 169 16.77 10.30 0.91
C ILE A 169 18.29 10.51 0.83
N ARG A 170 18.75 11.61 0.19
CA ARG A 170 20.16 11.95 0.16
C ARG A 170 20.72 12.18 1.57
N SER A 171 19.99 12.85 2.44
CA SER A 171 20.38 13.09 3.83
C SER A 171 20.48 11.78 4.61
N VAL A 172 19.47 10.92 4.51
CA VAL A 172 19.44 9.59 5.16
C VAL A 172 20.60 8.73 4.63
N PHE A 173 20.83 8.74 3.33
CA PHE A 173 21.93 8.01 2.69
C PHE A 173 23.30 8.41 3.28
N LEU A 174 23.56 9.72 3.38
CA LEU A 174 24.80 10.24 3.94
C LEU A 174 24.94 9.96 5.44
N GLY A 175 23.84 9.87 6.17
CA GLY A 175 23.79 9.52 7.60
C GLY A 175 23.83 8.03 7.90
N THR A 176 23.76 7.16 6.88
CA THR A 176 23.83 5.71 7.09
C THR A 176 25.23 5.31 7.57
N ASP A 177 25.31 4.45 8.61
CA ASP A 177 26.57 3.96 9.14
C ASP A 177 27.32 3.15 8.06
N PRO A 178 28.58 3.53 7.72
CA PRO A 178 29.35 2.82 6.71
C PRO A 178 29.56 1.33 7.01
N VAL A 179 29.70 0.95 8.28
CA VAL A 179 29.87 -0.47 8.69
C VAL A 179 28.61 -1.27 8.31
N GLY A 180 27.44 -0.77 8.70
CA GLY A 180 26.16 -1.41 8.37
C GLY A 180 25.87 -1.43 6.88
N TYR A 181 26.20 -0.33 6.18
CA TYR A 181 26.07 -0.27 4.73
C TYR A 181 26.94 -1.32 4.02
N LEU A 182 28.20 -1.45 4.43
CA LEU A 182 29.12 -2.46 3.88
C LEU A 182 28.62 -3.87 4.13
N GLY A 183 28.11 -4.15 5.35
CA GLY A 183 27.51 -5.44 5.69
C GLY A 183 26.33 -5.78 4.77
N CYS A 184 25.44 -4.82 4.50
CA CYS A 184 24.30 -5.02 3.59
C CYS A 184 24.74 -5.12 2.11
N CYS A 185 25.78 -4.40 1.69
CA CYS A 185 26.36 -4.57 0.35
C CYS A 185 26.90 -5.99 0.15
N ALA A 186 27.55 -6.57 1.17
CA ALA A 186 28.01 -7.96 1.12
C ALA A 186 26.83 -8.95 1.01
N ALA A 187 25.75 -8.72 1.76
CA ALA A 187 24.54 -9.52 1.66
C ALA A 187 23.96 -9.54 0.24
N LEU A 188 23.86 -8.37 -0.43
CA LEU A 188 23.37 -8.26 -1.81
C LEU A 188 24.37 -8.81 -2.83
N ARG A 189 25.67 -8.65 -2.58
CA ARG A 189 26.74 -9.21 -3.41
C ARG A 189 26.66 -10.73 -3.51
N ASP A 190 26.38 -11.38 -2.40
CA ASP A 190 26.51 -12.84 -2.24
C ASP A 190 25.17 -13.57 -2.39
N MET A 191 24.02 -12.86 -2.37
CA MET A 191 22.72 -13.50 -2.49
C MET A 191 22.48 -14.12 -3.88
N ASN A 192 21.87 -15.30 -3.86
CA ASN A 192 21.29 -15.95 -5.05
C ASN A 192 20.06 -16.74 -4.63
N HIS A 193 18.90 -16.19 -4.88
CA HIS A 193 17.59 -16.76 -4.49
C HIS A 193 16.92 -17.58 -5.60
N GLY A 194 17.54 -17.76 -6.76
CA GLY A 194 16.93 -18.51 -7.88
C GLY A 194 16.38 -19.88 -7.46
N SER A 195 17.08 -20.60 -6.59
CA SER A 195 16.64 -21.93 -6.13
C SER A 195 15.48 -21.93 -5.11
N ILE A 196 15.20 -20.80 -4.45
CA ILE A 196 14.15 -20.72 -3.42
C ILE A 196 12.86 -20.06 -3.91
N LEU A 197 12.85 -19.42 -5.09
CA LEU A 197 11.67 -18.71 -5.61
C LEU A 197 10.47 -19.64 -5.77
N SER A 198 10.67 -20.85 -6.28
CA SER A 198 9.61 -21.84 -6.44
C SER A 198 9.03 -22.37 -5.12
N GLN A 199 9.68 -22.11 -3.98
CA GLN A 199 9.24 -22.49 -2.64
C GLN A 199 8.31 -21.44 -2.02
N ILE A 200 8.24 -20.24 -2.58
CA ILE A 200 7.36 -19.16 -2.10
C ILE A 200 5.90 -19.58 -2.38
N LYS A 201 5.11 -19.73 -1.33
CA LYS A 201 3.72 -20.18 -1.36
C LYS A 201 2.71 -19.04 -1.26
N SER A 202 3.12 -17.92 -0.67
CA SER A 202 2.24 -16.76 -0.48
C SER A 202 1.89 -16.12 -1.83
N PRO A 203 0.64 -15.67 -2.02
CA PRO A 203 0.30 -14.78 -3.12
C PRO A 203 1.33 -13.67 -3.24
N THR A 204 1.88 -13.47 -4.45
CA THR A 204 2.99 -12.54 -4.66
C THR A 204 2.65 -11.49 -5.72
N LEU A 205 2.96 -10.22 -5.41
CA LEU A 205 2.93 -9.10 -6.35
C LEU A 205 4.35 -8.58 -6.58
N VAL A 206 4.76 -8.48 -7.83
CA VAL A 206 6.02 -7.85 -8.25
C VAL A 206 5.70 -6.44 -8.76
N ILE A 207 6.27 -5.42 -8.15
CA ILE A 207 6.16 -4.02 -8.61
C ILE A 207 7.50 -3.62 -9.23
N SER A 208 7.47 -3.13 -10.46
CA SER A 208 8.64 -2.67 -11.18
C SER A 208 8.47 -1.23 -11.65
N GLY A 209 9.55 -0.44 -11.58
CA GLY A 209 9.61 0.86 -12.21
C GLY A 209 10.11 0.76 -13.65
N ASP A 210 9.39 1.33 -14.62
CA ASP A 210 9.77 1.29 -16.05
C ASP A 210 11.09 2.01 -16.35
N ARG A 211 11.52 2.88 -15.43
CA ARG A 211 12.75 3.66 -15.53
C ARG A 211 13.82 3.21 -14.53
N ASP A 212 13.62 2.05 -13.89
CA ASP A 212 14.57 1.52 -12.91
C ASP A 212 15.83 0.98 -13.61
N VAL A 213 16.94 1.67 -13.39
CA VAL A 213 18.26 1.28 -13.90
C VAL A 213 19.07 0.45 -12.89
N ALA A 214 18.60 0.35 -11.65
CA ALA A 214 19.24 -0.46 -10.62
C ALA A 214 18.80 -1.92 -10.67
N THR A 215 17.49 -2.14 -10.88
CA THR A 215 16.87 -3.45 -11.09
C THR A 215 15.88 -3.37 -12.25
N PRO A 216 16.35 -3.23 -13.51
CA PRO A 216 15.48 -3.21 -14.68
C PRO A 216 14.57 -4.41 -14.72
N TRP A 217 13.40 -4.28 -15.36
CA TRP A 217 12.44 -5.39 -15.43
C TRP A 217 13.10 -6.67 -15.94
N SER A 218 13.76 -6.60 -17.10
CA SER A 218 14.39 -7.77 -17.72
C SER A 218 15.54 -8.31 -16.87
N GLY A 219 15.47 -9.59 -16.57
CA GLY A 219 16.43 -10.30 -15.74
C GLY A 219 16.29 -10.10 -14.22
N HIS A 220 15.42 -9.21 -13.76
CA HIS A 220 15.17 -8.94 -12.34
C HIS A 220 13.71 -9.20 -11.94
N GLY A 221 12.84 -8.21 -12.05
CA GLY A 221 11.40 -8.37 -11.77
C GLY A 221 10.73 -9.43 -12.65
N GLU A 222 11.12 -9.53 -13.90
CA GLU A 222 10.68 -10.55 -14.85
C GLU A 222 10.92 -11.97 -14.32
N ARG A 223 12.13 -12.23 -13.79
CA ARG A 223 12.45 -13.54 -13.20
C ARG A 223 11.60 -13.83 -11.97
N LEU A 224 11.38 -12.84 -11.10
CA LEU A 224 10.51 -13.00 -9.94
C LEU A 224 9.08 -13.35 -10.37
N ALA A 225 8.56 -12.67 -11.39
CA ALA A 225 7.21 -12.92 -11.89
C ALA A 225 7.06 -14.28 -12.58
N GLN A 226 8.12 -14.79 -13.22
CA GLN A 226 8.13 -16.09 -13.91
C GLN A 226 8.43 -17.27 -12.99
N GLU A 227 9.36 -17.09 -12.03
CA GLU A 227 9.87 -18.17 -11.20
C GLU A 227 9.10 -18.37 -9.89
N ILE A 228 8.32 -17.35 -9.42
CA ILE A 228 7.43 -17.48 -8.25
C ILE A 228 6.05 -17.94 -8.72
N PRO A 229 5.52 -19.07 -8.21
CA PRO A 229 4.23 -19.59 -8.64
C PRO A 229 3.08 -18.61 -8.44
N GLY A 230 2.35 -18.28 -9.50
CA GLY A 230 1.17 -17.42 -9.46
C GLY A 230 1.46 -15.94 -9.19
N ALA A 231 2.71 -15.50 -9.28
CA ALA A 231 3.06 -14.09 -9.09
C ALA A 231 2.40 -13.19 -10.15
N LYS A 232 1.89 -12.05 -9.69
CA LYS A 232 1.36 -10.97 -10.53
C LYS A 232 2.40 -9.87 -10.67
N ALA A 233 2.33 -9.08 -11.74
CA ALA A 233 3.23 -7.95 -11.97
C ALA A 233 2.48 -6.67 -12.26
N VAL A 234 3.02 -5.54 -11.76
CA VAL A 234 2.55 -4.18 -12.02
C VAL A 234 3.74 -3.31 -12.35
N HIS A 235 3.59 -2.48 -13.39
CA HIS A 235 4.60 -1.55 -13.85
C HIS A 235 4.20 -0.11 -13.51
N LEU A 236 5.15 0.65 -12.98
CA LEU A 236 4.95 2.05 -12.61
C LEU A 236 5.90 2.94 -13.42
N ALA A 237 5.43 4.09 -13.88
CA ALA A 237 6.27 5.09 -14.59
C ALA A 237 7.24 5.78 -13.61
N ALA A 238 8.14 5.01 -12.98
CA ALA A 238 9.05 5.41 -11.91
C ALA A 238 10.44 4.77 -12.10
N ALA A 239 11.44 5.31 -11.40
CA ALA A 239 12.73 4.67 -11.21
C ALA A 239 12.71 3.71 -10.00
N HIS A 240 13.86 3.52 -9.32
CA HIS A 240 14.05 2.51 -8.29
C HIS A 240 13.22 2.73 -7.02
N LEU A 241 13.10 3.97 -6.53
CA LEU A 241 12.24 4.26 -5.38
C LEU A 241 10.83 4.62 -5.85
N SER A 242 10.16 3.65 -6.47
CA SER A 242 8.86 3.82 -7.10
C SER A 242 7.75 4.25 -6.14
N ASN A 243 7.85 3.87 -4.85
CA ASN A 243 6.98 4.30 -3.79
C ASN A 243 7.06 5.82 -3.49
N LEU A 244 8.20 6.45 -3.75
CA LEU A 244 8.41 7.89 -3.58
C LEU A 244 8.12 8.69 -4.86
N GLU A 245 8.39 8.13 -6.02
CA GLU A 245 8.13 8.81 -7.31
C GLU A 245 6.68 8.73 -7.74
N ARG A 246 5.98 7.66 -7.38
CA ARG A 246 4.56 7.42 -7.71
C ARG A 246 3.79 6.91 -6.48
N PRO A 247 3.74 7.70 -5.38
CA PRO A 247 3.22 7.23 -4.11
C PRO A 247 1.77 6.73 -4.22
N HIS A 248 0.91 7.46 -4.89
CA HIS A 248 -0.50 7.07 -5.06
C HIS A 248 -0.63 5.76 -5.86
N SER A 249 0.01 5.65 -7.03
CA SER A 249 -0.06 4.44 -7.87
C SER A 249 0.53 3.23 -7.16
N PHE A 250 1.62 3.42 -6.39
CA PHE A 250 2.22 2.36 -5.58
C PHE A 250 1.26 1.89 -4.49
N THR A 251 0.68 2.82 -3.73
CA THR A 251 -0.27 2.51 -2.66
C THR A 251 -1.53 1.84 -3.21
N THR A 252 -2.04 2.29 -4.35
CA THR A 252 -3.19 1.68 -5.03
C THR A 252 -2.89 0.22 -5.40
N ALA A 253 -1.76 -0.05 -6.06
CA ALA A 253 -1.36 -1.41 -6.43
C ALA A 253 -1.22 -2.32 -5.20
N LEU A 254 -0.65 -1.79 -4.11
CA LEU A 254 -0.52 -2.50 -2.84
C LEU A 254 -1.88 -2.84 -2.22
N LEU A 255 -2.79 -1.86 -2.13
CA LEU A 255 -4.13 -2.06 -1.57
C LEU A 255 -4.99 -3.00 -2.43
N GLU A 256 -4.95 -2.85 -3.75
CA GLU A 256 -5.67 -3.75 -4.67
C GLU A 256 -5.20 -5.20 -4.55
N PHE A 257 -3.95 -5.42 -4.21
CA PHE A 257 -3.41 -6.76 -4.01
C PHE A 257 -3.69 -7.32 -2.61
N LEU A 258 -3.57 -6.51 -1.55
CA LEU A 258 -3.71 -6.96 -0.17
C LEU A 258 -5.16 -7.14 0.25
N LEU A 259 -6.07 -6.36 -0.33
CA LEU A 259 -7.48 -6.41 0.06
C LEU A 259 -8.21 -7.48 -0.77
N PRO A 260 -9.16 -8.19 -0.15
CA PRO A 260 -10.00 -9.13 -0.89
C PRO A 260 -10.64 -8.41 -2.08
N GLN A 261 -10.30 -8.86 -3.29
CA GLN A 261 -11.02 -8.40 -4.48
C GLN A 261 -12.38 -9.09 -4.47
N PRO A 262 -13.50 -8.38 -4.62
CA PRO A 262 -14.76 -9.03 -4.87
C PRO A 262 -14.59 -9.86 -6.15
N ASN A 263 -14.77 -11.17 -6.03
CA ASN A 263 -14.61 -12.12 -7.14
C ASN A 263 -15.41 -11.69 -8.35
N ALA A 264 -14.75 -11.57 -9.50
CA ALA A 264 -15.29 -10.91 -10.70
C ALA A 264 -16.32 -11.73 -11.47
N THR A 265 -16.74 -12.92 -10.99
CA THR A 265 -17.60 -13.79 -11.80
C THR A 265 -18.96 -14.13 -11.17
N ALA A 266 -19.07 -15.01 -10.21
CA ALA A 266 -20.38 -15.34 -9.59
C ALA A 266 -20.69 -14.50 -8.36
N ASP A 267 -19.65 -14.00 -7.70
CA ASP A 267 -19.67 -13.32 -6.41
C ASP A 267 -19.95 -11.82 -6.48
N SER A 268 -19.78 -11.17 -7.65
CA SER A 268 -19.96 -9.71 -7.76
C SER A 268 -21.41 -9.26 -7.52
N LEU A 269 -22.38 -10.13 -7.82
CA LEU A 269 -23.79 -9.86 -7.55
C LEU A 269 -24.07 -10.00 -6.06
N GLN A 270 -23.61 -11.08 -5.44
CA GLN A 270 -23.80 -11.31 -4.00
C GLN A 270 -23.04 -10.24 -3.18
N ALA A 271 -21.77 -9.98 -3.50
CA ALA A 271 -21.00 -8.90 -2.88
C ALA A 271 -21.64 -7.52 -3.11
N GLY A 272 -22.22 -7.29 -4.29
CA GLY A 272 -23.00 -6.10 -4.60
C GLY A 272 -24.23 -5.95 -3.73
N PHE A 273 -24.98 -7.01 -3.48
CA PHE A 273 -26.10 -7.01 -2.56
C PHE A 273 -25.69 -6.73 -1.11
N GLU A 274 -24.59 -7.31 -0.64
CA GLU A 274 -24.06 -7.06 0.70
C GLU A 274 -23.68 -5.58 0.89
N VAL A 275 -22.97 -4.99 -0.08
CA VAL A 275 -22.61 -3.58 -0.04
C VAL A 275 -23.85 -2.69 -0.14
N ARG A 276 -24.81 -3.00 -1.03
CA ARG A 276 -26.05 -2.26 -1.21
C ARG A 276 -26.89 -2.26 0.08
N ARG A 277 -27.00 -3.42 0.76
CA ARG A 277 -27.66 -3.55 2.06
C ARG A 277 -26.95 -2.71 3.14
N ALA A 278 -25.65 -2.80 3.21
CA ALA A 278 -24.86 -2.04 4.17
C ALA A 278 -24.93 -0.52 3.97
N VAL A 279 -25.24 -0.05 2.76
CA VAL A 279 -25.34 1.38 2.43
C VAL A 279 -26.79 1.90 2.48
N LEU A 280 -27.75 1.16 1.99
CA LEU A 280 -29.16 1.59 1.86
C LEU A 280 -30.11 0.98 2.89
N GLY A 281 -29.66 -0.04 3.64
CA GLY A 281 -30.44 -0.80 4.60
C GLY A 281 -31.19 -1.97 3.97
N ASP A 282 -31.41 -3.02 4.79
CA ASP A 282 -32.02 -4.28 4.35
C ASP A 282 -33.45 -4.08 3.81
N ALA A 283 -34.29 -3.32 4.50
CA ALA A 283 -35.67 -3.09 4.12
C ALA A 283 -35.82 -2.46 2.72
N HIS A 284 -34.92 -1.54 2.35
CA HIS A 284 -34.93 -0.94 1.02
C HIS A 284 -34.55 -1.96 -0.06
N VAL A 285 -33.49 -2.75 0.19
CA VAL A 285 -33.00 -3.74 -0.76
C VAL A 285 -34.01 -4.88 -0.93
N ASP A 286 -34.59 -5.36 0.15
CA ASP A 286 -35.64 -6.41 0.10
C ASP A 286 -36.87 -5.95 -0.70
N LYS A 287 -37.28 -4.69 -0.52
CA LYS A 287 -38.36 -4.11 -1.33
C LYS A 287 -38.00 -4.03 -2.82
N ALA A 288 -36.76 -3.66 -3.14
CA ALA A 288 -36.30 -3.60 -4.52
C ALA A 288 -36.28 -5.00 -5.17
N ILE A 289 -35.75 -6.01 -4.43
CA ILE A 289 -35.74 -7.41 -4.89
C ILE A 289 -37.18 -7.93 -5.10
N ALA A 290 -38.08 -7.72 -4.13
CA ALA A 290 -39.46 -8.16 -4.24
C ALA A 290 -40.25 -7.46 -5.38
N GLY A 291 -39.82 -6.26 -5.76
CA GLY A 291 -40.38 -5.52 -6.89
C GLY A 291 -39.77 -5.83 -8.25
N THR A 292 -38.78 -6.73 -8.31
CA THR A 292 -38.14 -7.12 -9.56
C THR A 292 -39.09 -7.93 -10.46
N THR A 293 -39.16 -7.57 -11.73
CA THR A 293 -39.95 -8.22 -12.74
C THR A 293 -39.05 -8.68 -13.86
N GLU A 294 -39.49 -9.56 -14.78
CA GLU A 294 -38.75 -9.97 -15.95
C GLU A 294 -38.21 -8.77 -16.76
N PHE A 295 -38.99 -7.68 -16.81
CA PHE A 295 -38.56 -6.44 -17.50
C PHE A 295 -37.44 -5.70 -16.78
N THR A 296 -37.33 -5.78 -15.45
CA THR A 296 -36.37 -5.00 -14.64
C THR A 296 -35.20 -5.83 -14.12
N GLU A 297 -35.22 -7.15 -14.26
CA GLU A 297 -34.24 -8.08 -13.68
C GLU A 297 -32.81 -7.76 -14.16
N GLU A 298 -32.60 -7.69 -15.47
CA GLU A 298 -31.27 -7.40 -16.05
C GLU A 298 -30.74 -6.06 -15.57
N PHE A 299 -31.61 -5.05 -15.44
CA PHE A 299 -31.19 -3.74 -14.94
C PHE A 299 -30.83 -3.78 -13.46
N GLN A 300 -31.62 -4.49 -12.63
CA GLN A 300 -31.30 -4.65 -11.21
C GLN A 300 -30.00 -5.42 -10.98
N GLU A 301 -29.72 -6.45 -11.78
CA GLU A 301 -28.44 -7.15 -11.76
C GLU A 301 -27.30 -6.22 -12.20
N LEU A 302 -27.46 -5.52 -13.31
CA LEU A 302 -26.45 -4.60 -13.83
C LEU A 302 -26.05 -3.55 -12.77
N ILE A 303 -27.00 -2.85 -12.19
CA ILE A 303 -26.70 -1.81 -11.18
C ILE A 303 -26.11 -2.42 -9.90
N THR A 304 -26.57 -3.60 -9.50
CA THR A 304 -26.04 -4.28 -8.30
C THR A 304 -24.58 -4.70 -8.52
N ARG A 305 -24.26 -5.28 -9.66
CA ARG A 305 -22.86 -5.66 -10.02
C ARG A 305 -21.99 -4.44 -10.23
N TYR A 306 -22.45 -3.47 -11.04
CA TYR A 306 -21.63 -2.33 -11.46
C TYR A 306 -21.49 -1.29 -10.34
N ALA A 307 -22.59 -0.73 -9.84
CA ALA A 307 -22.51 0.33 -8.84
C ALA A 307 -22.05 -0.23 -7.47
N TRP A 308 -22.68 -1.27 -6.98
CA TRP A 308 -22.44 -1.78 -5.63
C TRP A 308 -21.28 -2.76 -5.55
N GLY A 309 -21.24 -3.73 -6.47
CA GLY A 309 -20.21 -4.76 -6.50
C GLY A 309 -18.86 -4.29 -7.05
N THR A 310 -18.82 -3.22 -7.86
CA THR A 310 -17.57 -2.74 -8.49
C THR A 310 -17.13 -1.39 -7.95
N ILE A 311 -18.03 -0.40 -7.83
CA ILE A 311 -17.65 0.97 -7.45
C ILE A 311 -17.71 1.18 -5.92
N TRP A 312 -18.82 0.85 -5.29
CA TRP A 312 -19.00 1.04 -3.84
C TRP A 312 -18.17 0.07 -2.99
N SER A 313 -17.73 -1.04 -3.54
CA SER A 313 -16.84 -2.01 -2.90
C SER A 313 -15.36 -1.62 -2.94
N ARG A 314 -14.98 -0.60 -3.75
CA ARG A 314 -13.58 -0.18 -3.88
C ARG A 314 -13.07 0.45 -2.58
N PRO A 315 -11.84 0.11 -2.14
CA PRO A 315 -11.30 0.54 -0.85
C PRO A 315 -10.81 2.00 -0.79
N GLN A 316 -10.59 2.67 -1.94
CA GLN A 316 -9.93 3.98 -2.03
C GLN A 316 -10.73 5.12 -1.37
N LEU A 317 -12.05 5.00 -1.31
CA LEU A 317 -12.91 5.91 -0.57
C LEU A 317 -13.78 5.11 0.40
N ASP A 318 -13.86 5.56 1.64
CA ASP A 318 -14.77 4.97 2.62
C ASP A 318 -16.26 5.23 2.28
N ARG A 319 -17.16 4.52 2.93
CA ARG A 319 -18.59 4.60 2.65
C ARG A 319 -19.17 5.97 2.92
N ARG A 320 -18.72 6.62 4.01
CA ARG A 320 -19.17 7.97 4.37
C ARG A 320 -18.75 8.98 3.30
N THR A 321 -17.51 8.98 2.87
CA THR A 321 -17.02 9.86 1.79
C THR A 321 -17.78 9.62 0.48
N ARG A 322 -18.03 8.36 0.09
CA ARG A 322 -18.86 8.05 -1.08
C ARG A 322 -20.27 8.60 -0.95
N ARG A 323 -20.89 8.50 0.22
CA ARG A 323 -22.22 9.06 0.49
C ARG A 323 -22.24 10.58 0.35
N LEU A 324 -21.24 11.30 0.91
CA LEU A 324 -21.14 12.75 0.75
C LEU A 324 -21.05 13.16 -0.73
N LEU A 325 -20.26 12.41 -1.53
CA LEU A 325 -20.17 12.62 -2.97
C LEU A 325 -21.51 12.36 -3.68
N VAL A 326 -22.22 11.29 -3.34
CA VAL A 326 -23.55 11.01 -3.91
C VAL A 326 -24.53 12.12 -3.58
N LEU A 327 -24.56 12.58 -2.34
CA LEU A 327 -25.43 13.69 -1.93
C LEU A 327 -25.11 14.98 -2.69
N ALA A 328 -23.82 15.33 -2.84
CA ALA A 328 -23.41 16.50 -3.61
C ALA A 328 -23.80 16.39 -5.10
N VAL A 329 -23.52 15.25 -5.73
CA VAL A 329 -23.83 15.00 -7.15
C VAL A 329 -25.32 14.98 -7.41
N THR A 330 -26.10 14.26 -6.59
CA THR A 330 -27.56 14.14 -6.77
C THR A 330 -28.28 15.47 -6.52
N ALA A 331 -27.84 16.25 -5.53
CA ALA A 331 -28.34 17.61 -5.32
C ALA A 331 -27.98 18.52 -6.50
N SER A 332 -26.75 18.47 -7.00
CA SER A 332 -26.30 19.28 -8.13
C SER A 332 -27.07 18.97 -9.44
N LEU A 333 -27.42 17.71 -9.65
CA LEU A 333 -28.14 17.22 -10.83
C LEU A 333 -29.69 17.25 -10.66
N GLY A 334 -30.21 17.66 -9.49
CA GLY A 334 -31.64 17.66 -9.21
C GLY A 334 -32.27 16.25 -9.13
N ARG A 335 -31.47 15.23 -8.76
CA ARG A 335 -31.92 13.84 -8.58
C ARG A 335 -32.42 13.63 -7.15
N TRP A 336 -33.58 14.21 -6.86
CA TRP A 336 -34.07 14.38 -5.49
C TRP A 336 -34.53 13.08 -4.84
N GLU A 337 -34.97 12.09 -5.60
CA GLU A 337 -35.36 10.78 -5.08
C GLU A 337 -34.13 10.02 -4.54
N GLU A 338 -33.06 9.97 -5.32
CA GLU A 338 -31.78 9.37 -4.91
C GLU A 338 -31.14 10.17 -3.77
N PHE A 339 -31.21 11.50 -3.83
CA PHE A 339 -30.75 12.36 -2.74
C PHE A 339 -31.45 12.00 -1.43
N ALA A 340 -32.78 11.94 -1.44
CA ALA A 340 -33.56 11.61 -0.26
C ALA A 340 -33.32 10.17 0.22
N LEU A 341 -33.11 9.22 -0.67
CA LEU A 341 -32.77 7.84 -0.35
C LEU A 341 -31.45 7.75 0.41
N HIS A 342 -30.38 8.29 -0.18
CA HIS A 342 -29.05 8.28 0.42
C HIS A 342 -28.98 9.12 1.70
N LEU A 343 -29.73 10.19 1.80
CA LEU A 343 -29.86 10.98 3.01
C LEU A 343 -30.46 10.16 4.16
N ARG A 344 -31.62 9.52 3.95
CA ARG A 344 -32.25 8.68 4.98
C ARG A 344 -31.37 7.55 5.46
N ALA A 345 -30.76 6.83 4.51
CA ALA A 345 -29.86 5.75 4.83
C ALA A 345 -28.60 6.24 5.60
N GLY A 346 -28.10 7.42 5.26
CA GLY A 346 -26.95 8.04 5.91
C GLY A 346 -27.25 8.49 7.34
N LEU A 347 -28.36 9.18 7.56
CA LEU A 347 -28.79 9.62 8.90
C LEU A 347 -29.02 8.43 9.85
N ALA A 348 -29.35 7.26 9.32
CA ALA A 348 -29.50 6.03 10.10
C ALA A 348 -28.16 5.29 10.35
N SER A 349 -27.02 5.73 9.78
CA SER A 349 -25.77 4.96 9.83
C SER A 349 -24.51 5.78 10.05
N ASP A 350 -24.10 6.57 9.06
CA ASP A 350 -22.73 7.12 8.95
C ASP A 350 -22.67 8.64 8.65
N LEU A 351 -23.81 9.33 8.58
CA LEU A 351 -23.90 10.76 8.24
C LEU A 351 -24.31 11.60 9.46
N GLU A 352 -23.55 12.63 9.74
CA GLU A 352 -23.89 13.64 10.74
C GLU A 352 -24.58 14.86 10.08
N LEU A 353 -25.40 15.59 10.85
CA LEU A 353 -26.09 16.78 10.34
C LEU A 353 -25.12 17.89 9.91
N CYS A 354 -23.98 18.00 10.57
CA CYS A 354 -22.93 18.94 10.17
C CYS A 354 -22.36 18.62 8.78
N ASP A 355 -22.17 17.34 8.46
CA ASP A 355 -21.67 16.92 7.13
C ASP A 355 -22.66 17.28 6.03
N LEU A 356 -23.93 16.98 6.26
CA LEU A 356 -25.00 17.31 5.31
C LEU A 356 -25.06 18.81 5.04
N LYS A 357 -24.94 19.62 6.11
CA LYS A 357 -24.90 21.08 5.98
C LYS A 357 -23.73 21.54 5.11
N GLU A 358 -22.53 21.02 5.35
CA GLU A 358 -21.35 21.39 4.57
C GLU A 358 -21.47 20.96 3.09
N VAL A 359 -21.99 19.77 2.82
CA VAL A 359 -22.28 19.31 1.44
C VAL A 359 -23.23 20.26 0.72
N LEU A 360 -24.31 20.67 1.36
CA LEU A 360 -25.28 21.58 0.74
C LEU A 360 -24.75 23.00 0.60
N LEU A 361 -23.97 23.51 1.53
CA LEU A 361 -23.28 24.80 1.41
C LEU A 361 -22.30 24.77 0.22
N GLN A 362 -21.52 23.70 0.10
CA GLN A 362 -20.60 23.51 -1.03
C GLN A 362 -21.36 23.41 -2.36
N THR A 363 -22.50 22.70 -2.39
CA THR A 363 -23.39 22.63 -3.56
C THR A 363 -23.91 24.02 -3.95
N ALA A 364 -24.24 24.89 -2.99
CA ALA A 364 -24.69 26.25 -3.27
C ALA A 364 -23.65 27.05 -4.04
N VAL A 365 -22.36 26.86 -3.73
CA VAL A 365 -21.25 27.58 -4.39
C VAL A 365 -21.05 27.10 -5.83
N TYR A 366 -21.05 25.79 -6.08
CA TYR A 366 -20.64 25.21 -7.36
C TYR A 366 -21.80 24.81 -8.28
N ALA A 367 -22.99 24.51 -7.73
CA ALA A 367 -24.18 24.13 -8.49
C ALA A 367 -25.33 25.14 -8.40
N GLY A 368 -25.16 26.15 -7.56
CA GLY A 368 -26.10 27.27 -7.40
C GLY A 368 -27.03 27.13 -6.21
N VAL A 369 -27.39 28.30 -5.66
CA VAL A 369 -28.26 28.44 -4.48
C VAL A 369 -29.62 27.74 -4.63
N PRO A 370 -30.31 27.73 -5.78
CA PRO A 370 -31.60 27.04 -5.92
C PRO A 370 -31.51 25.52 -5.64
N SER A 371 -30.46 24.85 -6.13
CA SER A 371 -30.24 23.42 -5.87
C SER A 371 -30.01 23.14 -4.38
N ALA A 372 -29.15 23.93 -3.75
CA ALA A 372 -28.91 23.81 -2.30
C ALA A 372 -30.19 24.07 -1.49
N ASN A 373 -30.97 25.10 -1.84
CA ASN A 373 -32.20 25.42 -1.14
C ASN A 373 -33.22 24.25 -1.15
N THR A 374 -33.39 23.62 -2.33
CA THR A 374 -34.23 22.40 -2.43
C THR A 374 -33.66 21.26 -1.59
N GLY A 375 -32.32 21.07 -1.61
CA GLY A 375 -31.64 20.07 -0.77
C GLY A 375 -31.87 20.29 0.73
N PHE A 376 -31.78 21.52 1.21
CA PHE A 376 -32.06 21.89 2.59
C PHE A 376 -33.57 21.63 2.98
N GLN A 377 -34.49 21.93 2.06
CA GLN A 377 -35.93 21.64 2.32
C GLN A 377 -36.16 20.14 2.46
N ILE A 378 -35.66 19.32 1.54
CA ILE A 378 -35.80 17.86 1.62
C ILE A 378 -35.10 17.32 2.87
N ALA A 379 -33.94 17.85 3.22
CA ALA A 379 -33.23 17.47 4.43
C ALA A 379 -34.06 17.73 5.70
N ALA A 380 -34.63 18.92 5.83
CA ALA A 380 -35.46 19.28 6.96
C ALA A 380 -36.73 18.39 7.10
N GLU A 381 -37.31 17.94 5.97
CA GLU A 381 -38.43 17.01 5.96
C GLU A 381 -38.03 15.60 6.42
N GLN A 382 -36.84 15.12 6.01
CA GLN A 382 -36.37 13.80 6.40
C GLN A 382 -35.95 13.75 7.88
N ILE A 383 -35.28 14.79 8.39
CA ILE A 383 -34.90 14.91 9.81
C ILE A 383 -36.14 14.85 10.70
N LYS A 384 -37.20 15.60 10.37
CA LYS A 384 -38.48 15.57 11.14
C LYS A 384 -39.19 14.21 11.17
N LYS A 385 -38.88 13.30 10.27
CA LYS A 385 -39.45 11.95 10.22
C LYS A 385 -38.65 10.94 11.03
N THR A 386 -37.45 11.32 11.42
CA THR A 386 -36.50 10.46 12.16
C THR A 386 -36.57 10.75 13.67
N ASP A 387 -37.00 11.96 14.05
CA ASP A 387 -37.39 12.35 15.44
C ASP A 387 -38.79 11.84 15.77
#